data_276cfed7a09b52c8375462cb2a5e0e2b
#
_entry.id   276cfed7a09b52c8375462cb2a5e0e2b
#
_cell.length_a   1.000
_cell.length_b   1.000
_cell.length_c   1.000
_cell.angle_alpha   90.00
_cell.angle_beta   90.00
_cell.angle_gamma   90.00
#
_symmetry.space_group_name_H-M   'P 1'
#
loop_
_entity.id
_entity.type
_entity.pdbx_description
1 polymer ?
#
loop_
_entity_poly.entity_id
_entity_poly.type
_entity_poly.pdbx_seq_one_letter_code
_entity_poly.pdbx_strand_id
1 'polypeptide(L)'
;GSGISNSIAWLAHRLSGLHNDLDQKIFRSVIVVTDRKVLDSQLQDTIYQFDHVDGVVQKIDKNAAQLKDAIENGSPIIITTLQKFPVIYKEVMGQKQNFAIIVDEAHSSQTGEAARKLKKALADTSVALEEYARLEGEVEANTPDEQDKILNELATQGQHDNLSFFAFTATPKDKTLQMFGTQTPDGKYVPYHIYSMKQAIEEGFILDVLKNYVTYKNYYKIIKTIADDPQIETSSGVKAIKKYESLHPHNIAQKTAIMIEHFREVTQKQIGGRAKAMVVTSSRLHAVRYLNEFKRYIKAHGYDDLDVLVAFSGEVNDDGESYTEEKMNGIKENQLKATFHSDEYHMLIVAEKYQTGFDEPLLHTMFVDKKLSGVKAVQTLSRLNRTMRGKDSTFVLDFVNSAEDIQKAFEPYYEATVLEQATDPNVL
;
A
#
# COMPACT_ATOMS: atom_id res chain seq x y z
N GLY A 1 1.29 -2.29 8.75
CA GLY A 1 0.81 -3.17 9.30
C GLY A 1 0.64 -3.61 10.70
N SER A 2 -0.52 -3.36 11.26
CA SER A 2 -0.92 -3.80 12.59
C SER A 2 -1.48 -5.24 12.61
N GLY A 3 -0.96 -6.16 11.79
CA GLY A 3 -1.39 -7.56 11.79
C GLY A 3 -2.63 -7.88 10.94
N ILE A 4 -3.06 -7.00 10.03
CA ILE A 4 -4.25 -7.22 9.17
C ILE A 4 -4.15 -8.56 8.42
N SER A 5 -2.99 -8.91 7.86
CA SER A 5 -2.81 -10.19 7.14
C SER A 5 -3.07 -11.41 8.03
N ASN A 6 -2.62 -11.38 9.30
CA ASN A 6 -2.91 -12.44 10.26
C ASN A 6 -4.39 -12.49 10.61
N SER A 7 -5.04 -11.34 10.80
CA SER A 7 -6.49 -11.27 11.09
C SER A 7 -7.31 -11.82 9.92
N ILE A 8 -6.94 -11.50 8.67
CA ILE A 8 -7.57 -12.06 7.47
C ILE A 8 -7.38 -13.58 7.42
N ALA A 9 -6.15 -14.07 7.65
CA ALA A 9 -5.87 -15.49 7.64
C ALA A 9 -6.69 -16.24 8.70
N TRP A 10 -6.71 -15.77 9.94
CA TRP A 10 -7.53 -16.36 11.00
C TRP A 10 -9.01 -16.36 10.67
N LEU A 11 -9.53 -15.24 10.16
CA LEU A 11 -10.94 -15.15 9.77
C LEU A 11 -11.26 -16.13 8.65
N ALA A 12 -10.40 -16.23 7.62
CA ALA A 12 -10.61 -17.13 6.49
C ALA A 12 -10.69 -18.59 6.95
N HIS A 13 -9.77 -19.04 7.79
CA HIS A 13 -9.78 -20.40 8.35
C HIS A 13 -10.99 -20.61 9.29
N ARG A 14 -11.31 -19.63 10.13
CA ARG A 14 -12.48 -19.71 11.02
C ARG A 14 -13.79 -19.85 10.24
N LEU A 15 -13.99 -19.03 9.22
CA LEU A 15 -15.20 -19.07 8.38
C LEU A 15 -15.27 -20.35 7.55
N SER A 16 -14.14 -20.85 7.05
CA SER A 16 -14.11 -22.07 6.24
C SER A 16 -14.50 -23.32 7.04
N GLY A 17 -14.30 -23.31 8.37
CA GLY A 17 -14.69 -24.37 9.28
C GLY A 17 -15.96 -24.09 10.09
N LEU A 18 -16.73 -23.04 9.76
CA LEU A 18 -17.92 -22.66 10.52
C LEU A 18 -19.12 -23.54 10.16
N HIS A 19 -19.75 -24.14 11.18
CA HIS A 19 -20.94 -24.99 11.07
C HIS A 19 -22.09 -24.38 11.87
N ASN A 20 -23.32 -24.68 11.46
CA ASN A 20 -24.51 -24.34 12.21
C ASN A 20 -24.79 -25.40 13.33
N ASP A 21 -25.85 -25.21 14.09
CA ASP A 21 -26.26 -26.11 15.18
C ASP A 21 -26.61 -27.53 14.71
N LEU A 22 -26.82 -27.74 13.43
CA LEU A 22 -27.08 -29.02 12.79
C LEU A 22 -25.83 -29.67 12.20
N ASP A 23 -24.63 -29.15 12.53
CA ASP A 23 -23.32 -29.56 12.00
C ASP A 23 -23.19 -29.44 10.47
N GLN A 24 -23.95 -28.51 9.88
CA GLN A 24 -23.86 -28.20 8.45
C GLN A 24 -22.95 -27.00 8.22
N LYS A 25 -22.08 -27.14 7.26
CA LYS A 25 -21.15 -26.05 6.86
C LYS A 25 -21.91 -24.80 6.41
N ILE A 26 -21.65 -23.66 7.04
CA ILE A 26 -22.34 -22.40 6.73
C ILE A 26 -21.89 -21.85 5.38
N PHE A 27 -20.57 -21.79 5.11
CA PHE A 27 -20.02 -21.31 3.87
C PHE A 27 -19.42 -22.45 3.04
N ARG A 28 -19.82 -22.55 1.77
CA ARG A 28 -19.21 -23.50 0.83
C ARG A 28 -17.74 -23.20 0.62
N SER A 29 -17.43 -21.92 0.37
CA SER A 29 -16.08 -21.42 0.20
C SER A 29 -15.94 -20.04 0.81
N VAL A 30 -14.72 -19.73 1.28
CA VAL A 30 -14.27 -18.40 1.68
C VAL A 30 -13.36 -17.86 0.60
N ILE A 31 -13.69 -16.72 0.02
CA ILE A 31 -12.95 -16.11 -1.09
C ILE A 31 -12.22 -14.89 -0.55
N VAL A 32 -10.89 -14.93 -0.52
CA VAL A 32 -10.03 -13.82 -0.10
C VAL A 32 -9.59 -13.06 -1.33
N VAL A 33 -9.96 -11.79 -1.40
CA VAL A 33 -9.70 -10.88 -2.53
C VAL A 33 -8.66 -9.86 -2.14
N THR A 34 -7.54 -9.83 -2.86
CA THR A 34 -6.43 -8.91 -2.63
C THR A 34 -6.23 -7.94 -3.79
N ASP A 35 -5.62 -6.77 -3.54
CA ASP A 35 -5.48 -5.71 -4.55
C ASP A 35 -4.47 -6.07 -5.66
N ARG A 36 -3.31 -6.62 -5.32
CA ARG A 36 -2.21 -6.81 -6.30
C ARG A 36 -1.48 -8.14 -6.14
N LYS A 37 -0.93 -8.64 -7.26
CA LYS A 37 -0.09 -9.86 -7.32
C LYS A 37 1.06 -9.88 -6.29
N VAL A 38 1.59 -8.72 -5.90
CA VAL A 38 2.74 -8.59 -4.99
C VAL A 38 2.34 -8.65 -3.51
N LEU A 39 1.20 -8.05 -3.13
CA LEU A 39 0.61 -8.20 -1.79
C LEU A 39 0.05 -9.61 -1.59
N ASP A 40 -0.46 -10.17 -2.66
CA ASP A 40 -1.00 -11.51 -2.73
C ASP A 40 0.00 -12.57 -2.23
N SER A 41 1.29 -12.48 -2.55
CA SER A 41 2.28 -13.46 -2.06
C SER A 41 2.41 -13.45 -0.53
N GLN A 42 2.48 -12.29 0.11
CA GLN A 42 2.66 -12.19 1.56
C GLN A 42 1.41 -12.64 2.34
N LEU A 43 0.22 -12.22 1.90
CA LEU A 43 -1.03 -12.68 2.50
C LEU A 43 -1.26 -14.17 2.24
N GLN A 44 -0.92 -14.65 1.05
CA GLN A 44 -0.97 -16.07 0.72
C GLN A 44 -0.06 -16.88 1.64
N ASP A 45 1.22 -16.49 1.77
CA ASP A 45 2.16 -17.16 2.65
C ASP A 45 1.63 -17.19 4.10
N THR A 46 1.01 -16.09 4.56
CA THR A 46 0.40 -16.04 5.88
C THR A 46 -0.79 -17.00 6.00
N ILE A 47 -1.68 -17.08 5.00
CA ILE A 47 -2.82 -18.01 5.01
C ILE A 47 -2.32 -19.46 4.94
N TYR A 48 -1.31 -19.77 4.13
CA TYR A 48 -0.71 -21.09 4.03
C TYR A 48 0.00 -21.53 5.32
N GLN A 49 0.57 -20.60 6.10
CA GLN A 49 1.22 -20.92 7.39
C GLN A 49 0.24 -21.53 8.42
N PHE A 50 -1.05 -21.22 8.28
CA PHE A 50 -2.09 -21.80 9.13
C PHE A 50 -2.70 -23.09 8.56
N ASP A 51 -2.30 -23.49 7.35
CA ASP A 51 -2.81 -24.67 6.68
C ASP A 51 -1.95 -25.90 7.02
N HIS A 52 -2.50 -26.80 7.79
CA HIS A 52 -1.88 -28.09 8.14
C HIS A 52 -2.43 -29.25 7.30
N VAL A 53 -3.36 -28.97 6.38
CA VAL A 53 -4.04 -29.99 5.56
C VAL A 53 -3.98 -29.57 4.09
N ASP A 54 -3.32 -30.40 3.27
CA ASP A 54 -3.24 -30.19 1.82
C ASP A 54 -4.64 -30.03 1.19
N GLY A 55 -4.79 -29.01 0.33
CA GLY A 55 -6.01 -28.77 -0.44
C GLY A 55 -7.07 -27.88 0.20
N VAL A 56 -6.83 -27.35 1.41
CA VAL A 56 -7.74 -26.38 2.04
C VAL A 56 -7.64 -25.01 1.37
N VAL A 57 -6.45 -24.57 0.98
CA VAL A 57 -6.21 -23.27 0.35
C VAL A 57 -5.87 -23.46 -1.12
N GLN A 58 -6.62 -22.79 -2.01
CA GLN A 58 -6.36 -22.77 -3.45
C GLN A 58 -6.05 -21.36 -3.93
N LYS A 59 -4.86 -21.21 -4.49
CA LYS A 59 -4.40 -19.97 -5.14
C LYS A 59 -4.85 -19.92 -6.59
N ILE A 60 -5.39 -18.78 -7.00
CA ILE A 60 -5.77 -18.51 -8.38
C ILE A 60 -4.73 -17.61 -9.02
N ASP A 61 -3.73 -18.20 -9.65
CA ASP A 61 -2.58 -17.52 -10.25
C ASP A 61 -2.61 -17.49 -11.79
N LYS A 62 -3.41 -18.35 -12.44
CA LYS A 62 -3.41 -18.48 -13.90
C LYS A 62 -4.52 -17.65 -14.56
N ASN A 63 -5.76 -18.07 -14.46
CA ASN A 63 -6.87 -17.46 -15.22
C ASN A 63 -8.22 -17.61 -14.52
N ALA A 64 -9.26 -17.05 -15.12
CA ALA A 64 -10.63 -17.11 -14.63
C ALA A 64 -11.21 -18.53 -14.64
N ALA A 65 -10.78 -19.43 -15.52
CA ALA A 65 -11.24 -20.81 -15.55
C ALA A 65 -10.79 -21.56 -14.27
N GLN A 66 -9.55 -21.37 -13.84
CA GLN A 66 -9.05 -21.93 -12.57
C GLN A 66 -9.91 -21.45 -11.36
N LEU A 67 -10.33 -20.18 -11.38
CA LEU A 67 -11.20 -19.64 -10.34
C LEU A 67 -12.60 -20.31 -10.36
N LYS A 68 -13.17 -20.45 -11.56
CA LYS A 68 -14.45 -21.13 -11.73
C LYS A 68 -14.38 -22.58 -11.23
N ASP A 69 -13.37 -23.32 -11.64
CA ASP A 69 -13.15 -24.70 -11.20
C ASP A 69 -13.02 -24.79 -9.67
N ALA A 70 -12.30 -23.84 -9.04
CA ALA A 70 -12.14 -23.81 -7.59
C ALA A 70 -13.48 -23.57 -6.86
N ILE A 71 -14.33 -22.70 -7.38
CA ILE A 71 -15.67 -22.40 -6.85
C ILE A 71 -16.60 -23.62 -7.04
N GLU A 72 -16.62 -24.20 -8.24
CA GLU A 72 -17.45 -25.39 -8.56
C GLU A 72 -17.05 -26.61 -7.73
N ASN A 73 -15.76 -26.84 -7.53
CA ASN A 73 -15.22 -27.92 -6.71
C ASN A 73 -15.39 -27.67 -5.20
N GLY A 74 -15.78 -26.46 -4.79
CA GLY A 74 -16.01 -26.12 -3.39
C GLY A 74 -14.73 -26.07 -2.55
N SER A 75 -13.64 -25.56 -3.12
CA SER A 75 -12.40 -25.33 -2.37
C SER A 75 -12.67 -24.48 -1.13
N PRO A 76 -12.24 -24.90 0.08
CA PRO A 76 -12.62 -24.24 1.32
C PRO A 76 -12.19 -22.78 1.40
N ILE A 77 -10.94 -22.47 1.00
CA ILE A 77 -10.38 -21.11 0.93
C ILE A 77 -9.82 -20.89 -0.47
N ILE A 78 -10.27 -19.82 -1.11
CA ILE A 78 -9.83 -19.40 -2.46
C ILE A 78 -9.19 -18.04 -2.35
N ILE A 79 -7.92 -17.90 -2.79
CA ILE A 79 -7.23 -16.61 -2.79
C ILE A 79 -7.12 -16.11 -4.23
N THR A 80 -7.59 -14.90 -4.47
CA THR A 80 -7.63 -14.30 -5.80
C THR A 80 -7.40 -12.79 -5.76
N THR A 81 -7.21 -12.20 -6.93
CA THR A 81 -7.01 -10.77 -7.05
C THR A 81 -8.32 -10.04 -7.35
N LEU A 82 -8.34 -8.77 -7.00
CA LEU A 82 -9.42 -7.83 -7.21
C LEU A 82 -9.93 -7.82 -8.66
N GLN A 83 -9.03 -7.96 -9.63
CA GLN A 83 -9.32 -7.98 -11.06
C GLN A 83 -10.23 -9.15 -11.47
N LYS A 84 -10.17 -10.25 -10.75
CA LYS A 84 -11.02 -11.44 -11.01
C LYS A 84 -12.37 -11.40 -10.28
N PHE A 85 -12.62 -10.37 -9.46
CA PHE A 85 -13.84 -10.24 -8.67
C PHE A 85 -15.15 -10.25 -9.50
N PRO A 86 -15.25 -9.58 -10.67
CA PRO A 86 -16.46 -9.66 -11.49
C PRO A 86 -16.81 -11.09 -11.91
N VAL A 87 -15.81 -11.93 -12.14
CA VAL A 87 -16.01 -13.36 -12.45
C VAL A 87 -16.52 -14.12 -11.23
N ILE A 88 -15.92 -13.88 -10.04
CA ILE A 88 -16.37 -14.48 -8.78
C ILE A 88 -17.85 -14.20 -8.55
N TYR A 89 -18.21 -12.92 -8.61
CA TYR A 89 -19.55 -12.45 -8.33
C TYR A 89 -20.58 -13.15 -9.21
N LYS A 90 -20.29 -13.28 -10.51
CA LYS A 90 -21.15 -13.94 -11.47
C LYS A 90 -21.32 -15.45 -11.21
N GLU A 91 -20.23 -16.13 -10.86
CA GLU A 91 -20.24 -17.56 -10.58
C GLU A 91 -20.95 -17.92 -9.26
N VAL A 92 -20.87 -17.05 -8.25
CA VAL A 92 -21.47 -17.34 -6.93
C VAL A 92 -22.89 -16.84 -6.76
N MET A 93 -23.30 -15.79 -7.48
CA MET A 93 -24.66 -15.23 -7.38
C MET A 93 -25.79 -16.21 -7.76
N GLY A 94 -25.55 -17.09 -8.72
CA GLY A 94 -26.54 -18.07 -9.18
C GLY A 94 -26.61 -19.33 -8.34
N GLN A 95 -25.79 -19.46 -7.30
CA GLN A 95 -25.71 -20.67 -6.49
C GLN A 95 -26.61 -20.57 -5.24
N LYS A 96 -27.17 -21.71 -4.81
CA LYS A 96 -27.98 -21.79 -3.58
C LYS A 96 -27.13 -21.87 -2.29
N GLN A 97 -25.81 -21.92 -2.42
CA GLN A 97 -24.88 -22.08 -1.32
C GLN A 97 -24.35 -20.72 -0.88
N ASN A 98 -24.01 -20.61 0.40
CA ASN A 98 -23.46 -19.37 0.96
C ASN A 98 -21.93 -19.29 0.73
N PHE A 99 -21.47 -18.07 0.48
CA PHE A 99 -20.05 -17.74 0.32
C PHE A 99 -19.68 -16.59 1.23
N ALA A 100 -18.48 -16.65 1.80
CA ALA A 100 -17.87 -15.53 2.49
C ALA A 100 -16.83 -14.87 1.59
N ILE A 101 -16.85 -13.55 1.49
CA ILE A 101 -15.91 -12.77 0.70
C ILE A 101 -15.15 -11.84 1.63
N ILE A 102 -13.84 -12.03 1.74
CA ILE A 102 -12.95 -11.19 2.53
C ILE A 102 -12.19 -10.29 1.57
N VAL A 103 -12.31 -8.97 1.72
CA VAL A 103 -11.65 -7.97 0.88
C VAL A 103 -10.56 -7.29 1.69
N ASP A 104 -9.30 -7.42 1.24
CA ASP A 104 -8.15 -6.73 1.81
C ASP A 104 -8.01 -5.34 1.18
N GLU A 105 -7.59 -4.36 1.99
CA GLU A 105 -7.38 -2.96 1.58
C GLU A 105 -8.62 -2.30 0.93
N ALA A 106 -9.81 -2.54 1.50
CA ALA A 106 -11.08 -2.01 1.00
C ALA A 106 -11.19 -0.48 1.16
N HIS A 107 -10.44 0.27 0.37
CA HIS A 107 -10.51 1.73 0.32
C HIS A 107 -10.74 2.24 -1.11
N SER A 108 -11.57 3.28 -1.28
CA SER A 108 -11.96 3.79 -2.60
C SER A 108 -11.16 5.02 -3.04
N SER A 109 -10.78 5.09 -4.31
CA SER A 109 -10.38 6.31 -5.00
C SER A 109 -11.39 6.73 -6.08
N GLN A 110 -11.49 8.02 -6.38
CA GLN A 110 -12.58 8.53 -7.24
C GLN A 110 -12.22 8.45 -8.73
N THR A 111 -12.89 7.57 -9.52
CA THR A 111 -13.05 7.79 -10.96
C THR A 111 -14.21 6.98 -11.57
N GLY A 112 -15.23 7.69 -12.08
CA GLY A 112 -16.50 7.09 -12.57
C GLY A 112 -16.50 6.51 -13.99
N GLU A 113 -15.40 6.53 -14.75
CA GLU A 113 -15.39 6.13 -16.16
C GLU A 113 -15.14 4.62 -16.38
N ALA A 114 -14.31 4.03 -15.51
CA ALA A 114 -14.02 2.60 -15.54
C ALA A 114 -15.22 1.75 -15.10
N ALA A 115 -16.05 2.23 -14.19
CA ALA A 115 -17.26 1.56 -13.74
C ALA A 115 -18.32 1.43 -14.85
N ARG A 116 -18.40 2.39 -15.79
CA ARG A 116 -19.31 2.31 -16.95
C ARG A 116 -18.88 1.26 -17.97
N LYS A 117 -17.59 1.09 -18.20
CA LYS A 117 -17.05 0.08 -19.12
C LYS A 117 -17.24 -1.33 -18.58
N LEU A 118 -17.03 -1.53 -17.29
CA LEU A 118 -17.25 -2.81 -16.63
C LEU A 118 -18.73 -3.24 -16.65
N LYS A 119 -19.65 -2.31 -16.40
CA LYS A 119 -21.10 -2.57 -16.46
C LYS A 119 -21.58 -3.02 -17.84
N LYS A 120 -20.91 -2.59 -18.91
CA LYS A 120 -21.20 -2.99 -20.29
C LYS A 120 -20.62 -4.37 -20.63
N ALA A 121 -19.47 -4.72 -20.05
CA ALA A 121 -18.79 -6.02 -20.25
C ALA A 121 -19.48 -7.17 -19.53
N LEU A 122 -20.14 -6.92 -18.40
CA LEU A 122 -20.86 -7.94 -17.62
C LEU A 122 -22.20 -8.39 -18.26
N ALA A 123 -22.64 -7.72 -19.33
CA ALA A 123 -23.88 -8.09 -20.04
C ALA A 123 -23.72 -9.33 -20.96
N ASP A 124 -22.49 -9.73 -21.33
CA ASP A 124 -22.24 -10.89 -22.20
C ASP A 124 -20.96 -11.64 -21.75
N THR A 125 -21.08 -12.95 -21.50
CA THR A 125 -20.07 -13.75 -20.78
C THR A 125 -18.81 -14.06 -21.61
N SER A 126 -18.94 -14.25 -22.93
CA SER A 126 -17.82 -14.58 -23.81
C SER A 126 -16.98 -13.34 -24.15
N VAL A 127 -17.65 -12.24 -24.39
CA VAL A 127 -17.03 -10.94 -24.68
C VAL A 127 -16.33 -10.37 -23.42
N ALA A 128 -16.87 -10.62 -22.22
CA ALA A 128 -16.26 -10.20 -20.96
C ALA A 128 -14.92 -10.89 -20.68
N LEU A 129 -14.75 -12.15 -21.07
CA LEU A 129 -13.50 -12.89 -20.90
C LEU A 129 -12.42 -12.46 -21.91
N GLU A 130 -12.78 -12.16 -23.15
CA GLU A 130 -11.84 -11.66 -24.16
C GLU A 130 -11.41 -10.21 -23.88
N GLU A 131 -12.35 -9.36 -23.45
CA GLU A 131 -12.05 -7.97 -23.07
C GLU A 131 -11.27 -7.89 -21.78
N TYR A 132 -11.46 -8.85 -20.87
CA TYR A 132 -10.68 -9.00 -19.66
C TYR A 132 -9.22 -9.40 -19.96
N ALA A 133 -8.98 -10.35 -20.86
CA ALA A 133 -7.64 -10.75 -21.29
C ALA A 133 -6.91 -9.59 -22.00
N ARG A 134 -7.64 -8.76 -22.75
CA ARG A 134 -7.10 -7.54 -23.37
C ARG A 134 -6.77 -6.47 -22.34
N LEU A 135 -7.60 -6.29 -21.32
CA LEU A 135 -7.39 -5.34 -20.23
C LEU A 135 -6.23 -5.75 -19.31
N GLU A 136 -5.95 -7.05 -19.12
CA GLU A 136 -4.75 -7.51 -18.41
C GLU A 136 -3.46 -7.04 -19.12
N GLY A 137 -3.46 -6.91 -20.44
CA GLY A 137 -2.32 -6.40 -21.22
C GLY A 137 -2.17 -4.87 -21.26
N GLU A 138 -3.28 -4.13 -21.11
CA GLU A 138 -3.30 -2.66 -21.19
C GLU A 138 -3.23 -1.92 -19.84
N VAL A 139 -3.56 -2.60 -18.73
CA VAL A 139 -3.78 -2.02 -17.40
C VAL A 139 -2.47 -1.71 -16.66
N GLU A 140 -1.32 -2.23 -17.09
CA GLU A 140 -0.03 -1.91 -16.45
C GLU A 140 0.40 -0.43 -16.59
N ALA A 141 -0.20 0.35 -17.48
CA ALA A 141 0.33 1.67 -17.84
C ALA A 141 -0.37 2.88 -17.20
N ASN A 142 -1.68 2.88 -16.91
CA ASN A 142 -2.37 4.15 -16.55
C ASN A 142 -3.77 3.97 -15.93
N THR A 143 -3.99 3.30 -14.81
CA THR A 143 -5.33 3.31 -14.23
C THR A 143 -5.39 3.78 -12.78
N PRO A 144 -6.36 4.67 -12.49
CA PRO A 144 -6.78 4.98 -11.12
C PRO A 144 -7.49 3.77 -10.50
N ASP A 145 -7.08 3.46 -9.31
CA ASP A 145 -7.64 2.59 -8.27
C ASP A 145 -8.77 1.60 -8.66
N GLU A 146 -8.39 0.35 -8.90
CA GLU A 146 -9.33 -0.75 -9.22
C GLU A 146 -10.30 -1.08 -8.07
N GLN A 147 -9.98 -0.66 -6.85
CA GLN A 147 -10.80 -0.89 -5.65
C GLN A 147 -12.11 -0.12 -5.69
N ASP A 148 -12.13 1.07 -6.32
CA ASP A 148 -13.38 1.80 -6.58
C ASP A 148 -14.35 1.03 -7.46
N LYS A 149 -13.82 0.20 -8.35
CA LYS A 149 -14.66 -0.60 -9.28
C LYS A 149 -15.46 -1.63 -8.50
N ILE A 150 -14.84 -2.31 -7.55
CA ILE A 150 -15.52 -3.34 -6.72
C ILE A 150 -16.54 -2.71 -5.79
N LEU A 151 -16.16 -1.62 -5.12
CA LEU A 151 -17.09 -0.92 -4.25
C LEU A 151 -18.29 -0.38 -5.02
N ASN A 152 -18.06 0.13 -6.25
CA ASN A 152 -19.15 0.58 -7.11
C ASN A 152 -19.99 -0.60 -7.66
N GLU A 153 -19.37 -1.73 -7.96
CA GLU A 153 -20.05 -2.95 -8.41
C GLU A 153 -20.94 -3.51 -7.29
N LEU A 154 -20.39 -3.66 -6.08
CA LEU A 154 -21.14 -4.06 -4.89
C LEU A 154 -22.29 -3.12 -4.57
N ALA A 155 -22.05 -1.79 -4.64
CA ALA A 155 -23.09 -0.78 -4.43
C ALA A 155 -24.19 -0.81 -5.50
N THR A 156 -23.88 -1.25 -6.72
CA THR A 156 -24.80 -1.23 -7.86
C THR A 156 -25.67 -2.48 -7.92
N GLN A 157 -25.18 -3.61 -7.40
CA GLN A 157 -25.87 -4.91 -7.49
C GLN A 157 -26.67 -5.27 -6.24
N GLY A 158 -26.51 -4.53 -5.13
CA GLY A 158 -27.27 -4.73 -3.91
C GLY A 158 -26.75 -5.89 -3.03
N GLN A 159 -27.41 -6.12 -1.91
CA GLN A 159 -27.13 -7.25 -1.02
C GLN A 159 -27.74 -8.53 -1.59
N HIS A 160 -26.99 -9.63 -1.55
CA HIS A 160 -27.44 -10.97 -1.89
C HIS A 160 -27.44 -11.85 -0.65
N ASP A 161 -28.52 -12.57 -0.44
CA ASP A 161 -28.77 -13.40 0.76
C ASP A 161 -27.71 -14.51 0.95
N ASN A 162 -27.05 -14.93 -0.13
CA ASN A 162 -26.03 -15.97 -0.10
C ASN A 162 -24.58 -15.47 -0.03
N LEU A 163 -24.35 -14.14 0.10
CA LEU A 163 -23.02 -13.55 0.16
C LEU A 163 -22.82 -12.76 1.45
N SER A 164 -21.78 -13.10 2.20
CA SER A 164 -21.33 -12.35 3.38
C SER A 164 -20.01 -11.69 3.09
N PHE A 165 -19.94 -10.36 3.29
CA PHE A 165 -18.76 -9.56 3.01
C PHE A 165 -18.04 -9.12 4.28
N PHE A 166 -16.72 -9.25 4.28
CA PHE A 166 -15.83 -8.81 5.36
C PHE A 166 -14.73 -7.93 4.74
N ALA A 167 -14.73 -6.65 5.07
CA ALA A 167 -13.78 -5.69 4.52
C ALA A 167 -12.73 -5.30 5.56
N PHE A 168 -11.46 -5.36 5.18
CA PHE A 168 -10.33 -4.90 5.99
C PHE A 168 -9.67 -3.72 5.31
N THR A 169 -9.35 -2.68 6.07
CA THR A 169 -8.61 -1.52 5.58
C THR A 169 -7.93 -0.79 6.73
N ALA A 170 -6.73 -0.27 6.49
CA ALA A 170 -6.07 0.63 7.42
C ALA A 170 -6.59 2.08 7.32
N THR A 171 -7.29 2.41 6.23
CA THR A 171 -7.70 3.79 5.90
C THR A 171 -9.13 3.82 5.36
N PRO A 172 -10.16 3.53 6.20
CA PRO A 172 -11.54 3.55 5.74
C PRO A 172 -11.93 4.95 5.27
N LYS A 173 -12.65 5.01 4.15
CA LYS A 173 -13.27 6.22 3.61
C LYS A 173 -14.79 6.15 3.82
N ASP A 174 -15.47 7.29 3.77
CA ASP A 174 -16.93 7.38 3.97
C ASP A 174 -17.71 6.36 3.13
N LYS A 175 -17.32 6.17 1.87
CA LYS A 175 -17.96 5.22 0.98
C LYS A 175 -17.75 3.75 1.41
N THR A 176 -16.57 3.42 1.90
CA THR A 176 -16.27 2.11 2.48
C THR A 176 -17.13 1.87 3.72
N LEU A 177 -17.26 2.88 4.58
CA LEU A 177 -18.09 2.82 5.78
C LEU A 177 -19.58 2.68 5.42
N GLN A 178 -20.07 3.43 4.42
CA GLN A 178 -21.46 3.29 3.95
C GLN A 178 -21.79 1.88 3.44
N MET A 179 -20.82 1.16 2.92
CA MET A 179 -21.04 -0.19 2.35
C MET A 179 -20.87 -1.31 3.36
N PHE A 180 -19.89 -1.20 4.24
CA PHE A 180 -19.48 -2.28 5.14
C PHE A 180 -19.64 -1.94 6.63
N GLY A 181 -19.87 -0.67 6.95
CA GLY A 181 -20.02 -0.19 8.31
C GLY A 181 -21.41 -0.43 8.88
N THR A 182 -21.52 -0.25 10.18
CA THR A 182 -22.78 -0.28 10.91
C THR A 182 -23.36 1.12 10.98
N GLN A 183 -24.62 1.29 10.63
CA GLN A 183 -25.29 2.57 10.75
C GLN A 183 -25.65 2.86 12.21
N THR A 184 -25.24 4.01 12.71
CA THR A 184 -25.58 4.49 14.05
C THR A 184 -26.96 5.16 14.06
N PRO A 185 -27.60 5.35 15.23
CA PRO A 185 -28.92 5.98 15.33
C PRO A 185 -29.01 7.41 14.76
N ASP A 186 -27.90 8.14 14.74
CA ASP A 186 -27.76 9.47 14.14
C ASP A 186 -27.50 9.44 12.62
N GLY A 187 -27.52 8.26 12.00
CA GLY A 187 -27.42 8.07 10.55
C GLY A 187 -25.99 8.01 10.00
N LYS A 188 -24.97 8.09 10.85
CA LYS A 188 -23.58 7.91 10.45
C LYS A 188 -23.25 6.43 10.28
N TYR A 189 -22.17 6.13 9.54
CA TYR A 189 -21.65 4.79 9.39
C TYR A 189 -20.32 4.68 10.11
N VAL A 190 -20.19 3.67 10.97
CA VAL A 190 -18.98 3.36 11.73
C VAL A 190 -18.48 1.96 11.39
N PRO A 191 -17.17 1.71 11.49
CA PRO A 191 -16.64 0.34 11.30
C PRO A 191 -17.19 -0.60 12.36
N TYR A 192 -17.31 -1.88 12.00
CA TYR A 192 -17.69 -2.93 12.95
C TYR A 192 -16.67 -3.08 14.08
N HIS A 193 -15.38 -2.98 13.75
CA HIS A 193 -14.28 -3.06 14.71
C HIS A 193 -13.16 -2.12 14.26
N ILE A 194 -12.52 -1.46 15.20
CA ILE A 194 -11.35 -0.61 14.97
C ILE A 194 -10.21 -1.01 15.90
N TYR A 195 -9.02 -1.14 15.31
CA TYR A 195 -7.75 -1.14 16.00
C TYR A 195 -6.99 0.10 15.53
N SER A 196 -7.04 1.16 16.34
CA SER A 196 -6.53 2.48 15.93
C SER A 196 -5.01 2.51 15.83
N MET A 197 -4.47 3.46 15.06
CA MET A 197 -3.03 3.68 14.97
C MET A 197 -2.46 4.04 16.34
N LYS A 198 -3.16 4.88 17.11
CA LYS A 198 -2.78 5.26 18.48
C LYS A 198 -2.65 4.03 19.38
N GLN A 199 -3.67 3.18 19.39
CA GLN A 199 -3.65 1.95 20.18
C GLN A 199 -2.49 1.03 19.76
N ALA A 200 -2.24 0.86 18.47
CA ALA A 200 -1.15 0.03 17.95
C ALA A 200 0.24 0.59 18.34
N ILE A 201 0.39 1.92 18.45
CA ILE A 201 1.60 2.57 18.93
C ILE A 201 1.75 2.35 20.44
N GLU A 202 0.71 2.59 21.23
CA GLU A 202 0.71 2.41 22.68
C GLU A 202 1.01 0.96 23.10
N GLU A 203 0.49 -0.01 22.36
CA GLU A 203 0.75 -1.43 22.56
C GLU A 203 2.09 -1.92 21.97
N GLY A 204 2.83 -1.05 21.26
CA GLY A 204 4.14 -1.36 20.69
C GLY A 204 4.12 -2.25 19.44
N PHE A 205 2.97 -2.40 18.79
CA PHE A 205 2.86 -3.15 17.51
C PHE A 205 3.38 -2.38 16.31
N ILE A 206 3.36 -1.05 16.37
CA ILE A 206 3.93 -0.17 15.35
C ILE A 206 4.66 0.99 16.00
N LEU A 207 5.59 1.61 15.27
CA LEU A 207 6.28 2.81 15.68
C LEU A 207 5.53 4.07 15.22
N ASP A 208 5.64 5.14 16.02
CA ASP A 208 5.13 6.46 15.65
C ASP A 208 6.06 7.13 14.63
N VAL A 209 5.62 7.20 13.39
CA VAL A 209 6.40 7.78 12.29
C VAL A 209 6.45 9.30 12.32
N LEU A 210 5.56 9.95 13.06
CA LEU A 210 5.53 11.41 13.18
C LEU A 210 6.44 11.93 14.30
N LYS A 211 6.88 11.07 15.23
CA LYS A 211 7.73 11.47 16.36
C LYS A 211 9.03 12.14 15.92
N ASN A 212 9.66 11.66 14.86
CA ASN A 212 10.90 12.20 14.32
C ASN A 212 10.70 12.66 12.87
N TYR A 213 9.57 13.30 12.59
CA TYR A 213 9.28 13.93 11.30
C TYR A 213 9.86 15.34 11.26
N VAL A 214 10.77 15.59 10.33
CA VAL A 214 11.48 16.86 10.18
C VAL A 214 11.29 17.39 8.77
N THR A 215 10.91 18.66 8.64
CA THR A 215 10.89 19.34 7.33
C THR A 215 12.28 19.86 6.99
N TYR A 216 12.62 19.90 5.70
CA TYR A 216 13.91 20.44 5.24
C TYR A 216 14.15 21.88 5.71
N LYS A 217 13.12 22.73 5.78
CA LYS A 217 13.23 24.08 6.33
C LYS A 217 13.72 24.07 7.78
N ASN A 218 13.23 23.17 8.60
CA ASN A 218 13.65 23.05 9.99
C ASN A 218 15.01 22.38 10.10
N TYR A 219 15.26 21.32 9.33
CA TYR A 219 16.57 20.67 9.25
C TYR A 219 17.67 21.66 8.82
N TYR A 220 17.41 22.45 7.79
CA TYR A 220 18.32 23.48 7.31
C TYR A 220 18.50 24.62 8.31
N LYS A 221 17.47 25.00 9.09
CA LYS A 221 17.60 25.94 10.20
C LYS A 221 18.50 25.40 11.29
N ILE A 222 18.37 24.13 11.66
CA ILE A 222 19.24 23.49 12.65
C ILE A 222 20.70 23.50 12.16
N ILE A 223 20.94 23.21 10.91
CA ILE A 223 22.27 23.30 10.30
C ILE A 223 22.70 24.77 10.13
N LYS A 224 21.75 25.67 9.81
CA LYS A 224 21.98 27.10 9.54
C LYS A 224 21.77 28.04 10.74
N THR A 225 21.41 27.54 11.92
CA THR A 225 21.62 28.29 13.16
C THR A 225 23.09 28.68 13.33
N ILE A 226 23.88 28.28 12.33
CA ILE A 226 25.25 28.64 12.05
C ILE A 226 25.38 29.72 10.95
N ALA A 227 24.31 30.11 10.18
CA ALA A 227 24.36 31.19 9.14
C ALA A 227 22.98 31.58 8.54
N ASP A 228 22.71 32.85 8.41
CA ASP A 228 21.49 33.65 8.12
C ASP A 228 20.57 33.33 6.91
N ASP A 229 19.26 33.80 6.99
CA ASP A 229 18.05 33.54 6.19
C ASP A 229 17.69 34.57 5.10
N PRO A 230 16.92 34.24 4.03
CA PRO A 230 15.72 35.00 3.64
C PRO A 230 14.54 34.25 2.96
N GLN A 231 13.32 34.86 2.93
CA GLN A 231 11.99 34.40 2.52
C GLN A 231 11.56 34.85 1.12
N ILE A 232 10.62 34.13 0.43
CA ILE A 232 9.82 34.59 -0.73
C ILE A 232 8.49 33.83 -0.93
N GLU A 233 7.41 34.53 -1.40
CA GLU A 233 6.02 34.06 -1.63
C GLU A 233 5.61 33.88 -3.12
N THR A 234 4.39 33.33 -3.40
CA THR A 234 4.02 32.59 -4.62
C THR A 234 2.70 32.94 -5.34
N SER A 235 2.62 32.62 -6.67
CA SER A 235 1.41 32.48 -7.48
C SER A 235 1.56 31.46 -8.64
N SER A 236 0.53 31.21 -9.48
CA SER A 236 0.38 30.08 -10.40
C SER A 236 1.49 29.86 -11.47
N GLY A 237 2.21 30.86 -11.86
CA GLY A 237 3.45 30.71 -12.68
C GLY A 237 4.53 29.90 -11.99
N VAL A 238 4.49 29.86 -10.67
CA VAL A 238 5.40 29.17 -9.77
C VAL A 238 5.27 27.64 -9.83
N LYS A 239 4.11 27.06 -10.20
CA LYS A 239 3.98 25.58 -10.33
C LYS A 239 4.83 25.02 -11.48
N ALA A 240 4.90 25.75 -12.60
CA ALA A 240 5.75 25.35 -13.73
C ALA A 240 7.23 25.57 -13.40
N ILE A 241 7.56 26.69 -12.75
CA ILE A 241 8.91 26.99 -12.28
C ILE A 241 9.36 25.99 -11.22
N LYS A 242 8.53 25.65 -10.23
CA LYS A 242 8.84 24.63 -9.23
C LYS A 242 9.03 23.24 -9.82
N LYS A 243 8.29 22.87 -10.86
CA LYS A 243 8.50 21.60 -11.57
C LYS A 243 9.84 21.60 -12.31
N TYR A 244 10.21 22.71 -12.94
CA TYR A 244 11.49 22.87 -13.60
C TYR A 244 12.64 22.88 -12.58
N GLU A 245 12.49 23.62 -11.48
CA GLU A 245 13.50 23.69 -10.40
C GLU A 245 13.69 22.33 -9.71
N SER A 246 12.61 21.55 -9.50
CA SER A 246 12.71 20.24 -8.85
C SER A 246 13.51 19.21 -9.65
N LEU A 247 13.50 19.32 -10.98
CA LEU A 247 14.27 18.48 -11.91
C LEU A 247 15.65 19.06 -12.24
N HIS A 248 15.94 20.28 -11.76
CA HIS A 248 17.22 20.91 -12.05
C HIS A 248 18.38 20.12 -11.43
N PRO A 249 19.46 19.81 -12.17
CA PRO A 249 20.59 19.01 -11.69
C PRO A 249 21.17 19.49 -10.36
N HIS A 250 21.26 20.81 -10.17
CA HIS A 250 21.77 21.41 -8.92
C HIS A 250 20.89 21.07 -7.70
N ASN A 251 19.56 21.11 -7.84
CA ASN A 251 18.63 20.77 -6.76
C ASN A 251 18.69 19.28 -6.41
N ILE A 252 18.71 18.41 -7.43
CA ILE A 252 18.87 16.96 -7.23
C ILE A 252 20.22 16.66 -6.56
N ALA A 253 21.32 17.31 -7.01
CA ALA A 253 22.64 17.11 -6.42
C ALA A 253 22.71 17.55 -4.95
N GLN A 254 22.14 18.69 -4.60
CA GLN A 254 22.10 19.15 -3.19
C GLN A 254 21.30 18.19 -2.29
N LYS A 255 20.12 17.79 -2.73
CA LYS A 255 19.29 16.84 -1.96
C LYS A 255 19.96 15.48 -1.85
N THR A 256 20.60 14.99 -2.93
CA THR A 256 21.37 13.75 -2.93
C THR A 256 22.48 13.78 -1.88
N ALA A 257 23.27 14.84 -1.85
CA ALA A 257 24.33 15.00 -0.85
C ALA A 257 23.76 14.92 0.59
N ILE A 258 22.67 15.66 0.86
CA ILE A 258 22.02 15.66 2.18
C ILE A 258 21.52 14.26 2.54
N MET A 259 20.87 13.55 1.62
CA MET A 259 20.33 12.21 1.87
C MET A 259 21.45 11.19 2.14
N ILE A 260 22.50 11.21 1.35
CA ILE A 260 23.63 10.27 1.49
C ILE A 260 24.40 10.55 2.78
N GLU A 261 24.74 11.80 3.06
CA GLU A 261 25.50 12.13 4.27
C GLU A 261 24.67 11.85 5.53
N HIS A 262 23.37 12.20 5.55
CA HIS A 262 22.50 11.82 6.67
C HIS A 262 22.41 10.31 6.83
N PHE A 263 22.30 9.56 5.72
CA PHE A 263 22.28 8.10 5.80
C PHE A 263 23.54 7.57 6.47
N ARG A 264 24.71 7.99 6.06
CA ARG A 264 26.00 7.55 6.59
C ARG A 264 26.21 7.96 8.05
N GLU A 265 25.89 9.22 8.37
CA GLU A 265 26.12 9.74 9.73
C GLU A 265 25.13 9.21 10.78
N VAL A 266 23.87 8.99 10.38
CA VAL A 266 22.77 8.68 11.30
C VAL A 266 22.17 7.33 11.04
N THR A 267 21.60 7.11 9.83
CA THR A 267 20.76 5.94 9.55
C THR A 267 21.56 4.65 9.57
N GLN A 268 22.71 4.61 8.93
CA GLN A 268 23.56 3.42 8.82
C GLN A 268 23.92 2.81 10.18
N LYS A 269 23.96 3.63 11.24
CA LYS A 269 24.29 3.19 12.60
C LYS A 269 23.12 2.54 13.35
N GLN A 270 21.90 2.69 12.81
CA GLN A 270 20.70 2.16 13.44
C GLN A 270 20.52 0.65 13.17
N ILE A 271 19.71 0.01 14.00
CA ILE A 271 19.38 -1.43 13.89
C ILE A 271 20.63 -2.32 13.79
N GLY A 272 21.66 -1.98 14.60
CA GLY A 272 22.93 -2.72 14.60
C GLY A 272 23.70 -2.64 13.27
N GLY A 273 23.62 -1.53 12.56
CA GLY A 273 24.28 -1.32 11.27
C GLY A 273 23.50 -1.80 10.05
N ARG A 274 22.26 -2.26 10.22
CA ARG A 274 21.43 -2.85 9.16
C ARG A 274 20.30 -1.95 8.68
N ALA A 275 20.17 -0.75 9.22
CA ALA A 275 19.08 0.16 8.87
C ALA A 275 19.14 0.58 7.40
N LYS A 276 17.97 0.64 6.77
CA LYS A 276 17.77 1.01 5.38
C LYS A 276 17.00 2.31 5.25
N ALA A 277 17.15 2.97 4.10
CA ALA A 277 16.41 4.18 3.78
C ALA A 277 15.62 4.07 2.47
N MET A 278 14.53 4.84 2.38
CA MET A 278 13.74 4.99 1.17
C MET A 278 13.68 6.45 0.76
N VAL A 279 13.82 6.70 -0.54
CA VAL A 279 13.66 8.03 -1.15
C VAL A 279 12.38 8.03 -1.98
N VAL A 280 11.37 8.80 -1.56
CA VAL A 280 10.08 8.89 -2.26
C VAL A 280 10.11 10.10 -3.20
N THR A 281 9.99 9.84 -4.50
CA THR A 281 10.13 10.87 -5.55
C THR A 281 8.80 11.22 -6.21
N SER A 282 8.74 12.43 -6.79
CA SER A 282 7.53 12.98 -7.41
C SER A 282 7.14 12.28 -8.71
N SER A 283 8.08 11.72 -9.46
CA SER A 283 7.84 11.01 -10.73
C SER A 283 8.94 10.00 -11.04
N ARG A 284 8.68 9.14 -12.02
CA ARG A 284 9.67 8.19 -12.56
C ARG A 284 10.94 8.89 -13.07
N LEU A 285 10.80 10.03 -13.73
CA LEU A 285 11.93 10.82 -14.21
C LEU A 285 12.80 11.33 -13.05
N HIS A 286 12.18 11.77 -11.94
CA HIS A 286 12.93 12.11 -10.73
C HIS A 286 13.70 10.90 -10.19
N ALA A 287 13.08 9.73 -10.15
CA ALA A 287 13.75 8.51 -9.66
C ALA A 287 14.96 8.13 -10.51
N VAL A 288 14.85 8.23 -11.86
CA VAL A 288 15.98 8.02 -12.79
C VAL A 288 17.12 9.01 -12.52
N ARG A 289 16.81 10.30 -12.46
CA ARG A 289 17.81 11.35 -12.24
C ARG A 289 18.45 11.26 -10.85
N TYR A 290 17.67 10.93 -9.82
CA TYR A 290 18.21 10.66 -8.49
C TYR A 290 19.17 9.48 -8.50
N LEU A 291 18.82 8.33 -9.07
CA LEU A 291 19.73 7.17 -9.08
C LEU A 291 21.05 7.49 -9.78
N ASN A 292 20.99 8.18 -10.92
CA ASN A 292 22.20 8.60 -11.64
C ASN A 292 23.07 9.52 -10.78
N GLU A 293 22.46 10.48 -10.08
CA GLU A 293 23.18 11.40 -9.20
C GLU A 293 23.70 10.70 -7.94
N PHE A 294 22.95 9.79 -7.35
CA PHE A 294 23.42 8.96 -6.22
C PHE A 294 24.66 8.16 -6.62
N LYS A 295 24.62 7.46 -7.74
CA LYS A 295 25.79 6.71 -8.25
C LYS A 295 26.99 7.63 -8.52
N ARG A 296 26.75 8.82 -9.06
CA ARG A 296 27.81 9.83 -9.31
C ARG A 296 28.42 10.30 -7.98
N TYR A 297 27.59 10.65 -7.00
CA TYR A 297 28.02 11.15 -5.69
C TYR A 297 28.81 10.09 -4.92
N ILE A 298 28.27 8.87 -4.81
CA ILE A 298 28.90 7.71 -4.16
C ILE A 298 30.29 7.47 -4.75
N LYS A 299 30.39 7.39 -6.08
CA LYS A 299 31.67 7.20 -6.78
C LYS A 299 32.66 8.36 -6.53
N ALA A 300 32.18 9.60 -6.57
CA ALA A 300 33.03 10.77 -6.36
C ALA A 300 33.63 10.86 -4.95
N HIS A 301 32.93 10.31 -3.95
CA HIS A 301 33.37 10.30 -2.54
C HIS A 301 34.02 8.98 -2.11
N GLY A 302 34.10 7.97 -2.98
CA GLY A 302 34.70 6.66 -2.68
C GLY A 302 33.91 5.88 -1.62
N TYR A 303 32.58 5.96 -1.64
CA TYR A 303 31.72 5.26 -0.68
C TYR A 303 31.43 3.84 -1.21
N ASP A 304 32.37 2.91 -1.03
CA ASP A 304 32.27 1.53 -1.53
C ASP A 304 31.32 0.66 -0.68
N ASP A 305 30.82 1.19 0.44
CA ASP A 305 29.94 0.52 1.40
C ASP A 305 28.46 0.94 1.26
N LEU A 306 28.07 1.61 0.18
CA LEU A 306 26.72 2.12 -0.04
C LEU A 306 26.19 1.81 -1.44
N ASP A 307 25.23 0.90 -1.52
CA ASP A 307 24.54 0.56 -2.76
C ASP A 307 23.07 0.99 -2.74
N VAL A 308 22.57 1.39 -3.93
CA VAL A 308 21.26 2.01 -4.11
C VAL A 308 20.49 1.34 -5.25
N LEU A 309 19.23 1.01 -5.00
CA LEU A 309 18.28 0.51 -6.00
C LEU A 309 17.21 1.56 -6.34
N VAL A 310 16.58 1.38 -7.50
CA VAL A 310 15.42 2.19 -7.92
C VAL A 310 14.22 1.29 -8.19
N ALA A 311 13.02 1.79 -7.90
CA ALA A 311 11.76 1.10 -8.15
C ALA A 311 10.73 2.02 -8.83
N PHE A 312 10.39 1.69 -10.07
CA PHE A 312 9.32 2.33 -10.82
C PHE A 312 8.78 1.37 -11.89
N SER A 313 7.56 1.60 -12.38
CA SER A 313 6.95 0.76 -13.42
C SER A 313 7.11 1.39 -14.81
N GLY A 314 7.28 0.53 -15.81
CA GLY A 314 7.38 0.94 -17.22
C GLY A 314 8.71 1.57 -17.60
N GLU A 315 8.71 2.34 -18.67
CA GLU A 315 9.88 2.94 -19.30
C GLU A 315 9.87 4.47 -19.16
N VAL A 316 11.05 5.07 -19.03
CA VAL A 316 11.28 6.52 -18.96
C VAL A 316 12.31 6.92 -19.98
N ASN A 317 12.01 7.93 -20.80
CA ASN A 317 12.97 8.53 -21.72
C ASN A 317 13.51 9.84 -21.13
N ASP A 318 14.83 9.97 -21.05
CA ASP A 318 15.55 11.17 -20.60
C ASP A 318 16.81 11.37 -21.45
N ASP A 319 16.99 12.57 -22.00
CA ASP A 319 18.14 12.95 -22.85
C ASP A 319 18.44 11.96 -24.01
N GLY A 320 17.38 11.35 -24.59
CA GLY A 320 17.50 10.43 -25.72
C GLY A 320 17.82 8.98 -25.33
N GLU A 321 17.98 8.70 -24.06
CA GLU A 321 18.15 7.35 -23.52
C GLU A 321 16.87 6.81 -22.87
N SER A 322 16.68 5.49 -22.97
CA SER A 322 15.55 4.79 -22.36
C SER A 322 15.99 4.03 -21.12
N TYR A 323 15.24 4.23 -20.02
CA TYR A 323 15.50 3.67 -18.71
C TYR A 323 14.33 2.80 -18.26
N THR A 324 14.65 1.59 -17.81
CA THR A 324 13.73 0.69 -17.10
C THR A 324 14.33 0.32 -15.75
N GLU A 325 13.49 -0.09 -14.80
CA GLU A 325 13.95 -0.56 -13.49
C GLU A 325 15.00 -1.67 -13.61
N GLU A 326 14.75 -2.68 -14.46
CA GLU A 326 15.68 -3.81 -14.67
C GLU A 326 17.02 -3.34 -15.24
N LYS A 327 17.00 -2.45 -16.24
CA LYS A 327 18.23 -1.91 -16.87
C LYS A 327 19.06 -1.09 -15.88
N MET A 328 18.40 -0.32 -15.02
CA MET A 328 19.09 0.56 -14.05
C MET A 328 19.65 -0.19 -12.85
N ASN A 329 18.96 -1.22 -12.38
CA ASN A 329 19.37 -2.04 -11.23
C ASN A 329 20.25 -3.23 -11.64
N GLY A 330 20.19 -3.70 -12.89
CA GLY A 330 20.88 -4.91 -13.36
C GLY A 330 20.26 -6.21 -12.82
N ILE A 331 19.05 -6.16 -12.27
CA ILE A 331 18.32 -7.32 -11.72
C ILE A 331 16.87 -7.32 -12.22
N LYS A 332 16.21 -8.48 -12.21
CA LYS A 332 14.81 -8.59 -12.60
C LYS A 332 13.88 -7.95 -11.55
N GLU A 333 12.75 -7.42 -12.01
CA GLU A 333 11.76 -6.76 -11.15
C GLU A 333 11.30 -7.63 -9.97
N ASN A 334 11.08 -8.93 -10.19
CA ASN A 334 10.64 -9.85 -9.14
C ASN A 334 11.72 -10.16 -8.09
N GLN A 335 12.98 -9.84 -8.35
CA GLN A 335 14.12 -10.04 -7.43
C GLN A 335 14.34 -8.80 -6.53
N LEU A 336 13.81 -7.63 -6.91
CA LEU A 336 14.14 -6.37 -6.27
C LEU A 336 13.89 -6.37 -4.76
N LYS A 337 12.78 -6.92 -4.28
CA LYS A 337 12.49 -6.98 -2.84
C LYS A 337 13.51 -7.82 -2.08
N ALA A 338 13.83 -9.01 -2.57
CA ALA A 338 14.80 -9.89 -1.94
C ALA A 338 16.20 -9.28 -1.97
N THR A 339 16.58 -8.66 -3.10
CA THR A 339 17.86 -7.95 -3.24
C THR A 339 17.94 -6.76 -2.29
N PHE A 340 16.88 -5.95 -2.17
CA PHE A 340 16.88 -4.84 -1.22
C PHE A 340 16.91 -5.30 0.24
N HIS A 341 16.34 -6.47 0.56
CA HIS A 341 16.41 -7.04 1.91
C HIS A 341 17.80 -7.53 2.30
N SER A 342 18.68 -7.85 1.33
CA SER A 342 20.06 -8.27 1.59
C SER A 342 20.89 -7.15 2.24
N ASP A 343 22.01 -7.51 2.85
CA ASP A 343 22.90 -6.55 3.53
C ASP A 343 23.72 -5.69 2.54
N GLU A 344 23.66 -5.99 1.23
CA GLU A 344 24.42 -5.28 0.19
C GLU A 344 23.78 -3.92 -0.17
N TYR A 345 22.45 -3.83 -0.13
CA TYR A 345 21.73 -2.63 -0.56
C TYR A 345 21.11 -1.89 0.63
N HIS A 346 21.31 -0.59 0.65
CA HIS A 346 21.01 0.27 1.79
C HIS A 346 19.91 1.28 1.54
N MET A 347 19.77 1.74 0.28
CA MET A 347 18.81 2.77 -0.09
C MET A 347 17.96 2.34 -1.29
N LEU A 348 16.66 2.68 -1.25
CA LEU A 348 15.71 2.41 -2.33
C LEU A 348 15.03 3.70 -2.77
N ILE A 349 15.22 4.10 -4.03
CA ILE A 349 14.56 5.25 -4.62
C ILE A 349 13.27 4.78 -5.30
N VAL A 350 12.11 5.34 -4.95
CA VAL A 350 10.82 4.90 -5.44
C VAL A 350 10.03 6.01 -6.11
N ALA A 351 9.36 5.68 -7.22
CA ALA A 351 8.36 6.52 -7.85
C ALA A 351 7.05 5.73 -7.98
N GLU A 352 6.05 6.06 -7.16
CA GLU A 352 4.73 5.44 -7.07
C GLU A 352 4.73 3.95 -6.66
N LYS A 353 5.67 3.17 -7.16
CA LYS A 353 5.89 1.77 -6.79
C LYS A 353 6.34 1.67 -5.33
N TYR A 354 5.85 0.68 -4.60
CA TYR A 354 6.16 0.42 -3.18
C TYR A 354 5.74 1.51 -2.17
N GLN A 355 5.03 2.54 -2.58
CA GLN A 355 4.37 3.46 -1.64
C GLN A 355 3.21 2.76 -0.90
N THR A 356 2.68 1.68 -1.48
CA THR A 356 1.75 0.75 -0.86
C THR A 356 2.27 -0.68 -1.01
N GLY A 357 1.93 -1.59 -0.09
CA GLY A 357 2.25 -3.01 -0.21
C GLY A 357 3.72 -3.42 -0.13
N PHE A 358 4.58 -2.57 0.43
CA PHE A 358 5.98 -2.89 0.68
C PHE A 358 6.22 -3.11 2.17
N ASP A 359 6.78 -4.25 2.51
CA ASP A 359 7.11 -4.62 3.90
C ASP A 359 8.61 -4.88 4.01
N GLU A 360 9.32 -3.95 4.69
CA GLU A 360 10.74 -4.02 4.98
C GLU A 360 10.96 -3.53 6.41
N PRO A 361 11.09 -4.44 7.39
CA PRO A 361 11.27 -4.06 8.78
C PRO A 361 12.54 -3.25 9.05
N LEU A 362 13.60 -3.46 8.25
CA LEU A 362 14.87 -2.71 8.36
C LEU A 362 14.74 -1.24 7.90
N LEU A 363 13.63 -0.86 7.27
CA LEU A 363 13.41 0.49 6.79
C LEU A 363 13.24 1.45 7.96
N HIS A 364 14.27 2.24 8.25
CA HIS A 364 14.34 3.18 9.36
C HIS A 364 14.07 4.63 8.92
N THR A 365 14.61 5.03 7.78
CA THR A 365 14.62 6.43 7.32
C THR A 365 13.85 6.58 6.01
N MET A 366 13.08 7.66 5.89
CA MET A 366 12.44 8.04 4.63
C MET A 366 12.77 9.50 4.28
N PHE A 367 13.23 9.70 3.05
CA PHE A 367 13.43 11.00 2.44
C PHE A 367 12.28 11.26 1.48
N VAL A 368 11.52 12.34 1.70
CA VAL A 368 10.30 12.63 0.94
C VAL A 368 10.53 13.82 0.03
N ASP A 369 10.60 13.59 -1.28
CA ASP A 369 10.64 14.64 -2.33
C ASP A 369 9.40 14.55 -3.22
N LYS A 370 8.23 14.46 -2.57
CA LYS A 370 6.93 14.35 -3.21
C LYS A 370 5.86 15.05 -2.38
N LYS A 371 4.92 15.73 -3.04
CA LYS A 371 3.73 16.24 -2.34
C LYS A 371 2.86 15.06 -1.90
N LEU A 372 2.68 14.93 -0.60
CA LEU A 372 1.82 13.93 0.05
C LEU A 372 0.61 14.62 0.66
N SER A 373 -0.55 14.00 0.61
CA SER A 373 -1.79 14.49 1.24
C SER A 373 -2.75 13.34 1.56
N GLY A 374 -3.59 13.53 2.57
CA GLY A 374 -4.64 12.60 2.96
C GLY A 374 -4.14 11.16 3.11
N VAL A 375 -4.91 10.19 2.63
CA VAL A 375 -4.59 8.75 2.71
C VAL A 375 -3.19 8.40 2.17
N LYS A 376 -2.75 9.06 1.09
CA LYS A 376 -1.42 8.77 0.50
C LYS A 376 -0.27 9.12 1.44
N ALA A 377 -0.40 10.19 2.25
CA ALA A 377 0.60 10.52 3.26
C ALA A 377 0.70 9.42 4.31
N VAL A 378 -0.43 8.98 4.84
CA VAL A 378 -0.49 7.91 5.85
C VAL A 378 0.07 6.60 5.28
N GLN A 379 -0.37 6.18 4.11
CA GLN A 379 0.07 4.94 3.48
C GLN A 379 1.57 4.93 3.17
N THR A 380 2.12 6.05 2.69
CA THR A 380 3.54 6.17 2.36
C THR A 380 4.40 6.15 3.62
N LEU A 381 4.13 7.03 4.58
CA LEU A 381 4.95 7.15 5.80
C LEU A 381 4.84 5.93 6.70
N SER A 382 3.67 5.28 6.75
CA SER A 382 3.48 4.04 7.53
C SER A 382 4.30 2.85 7.03
N ARG A 383 5.08 2.97 5.93
CA ARG A 383 6.09 1.95 5.58
C ARG A 383 7.20 1.85 6.62
N LEU A 384 7.48 2.95 7.33
CA LEU A 384 8.49 2.99 8.39
C LEU A 384 8.04 2.34 9.70
N ASN A 385 6.74 2.20 9.95
CA ASN A 385 6.20 1.89 11.28
C ASN A 385 6.38 0.44 11.73
N ARG A 386 7.00 -0.42 10.92
CA ARG A 386 7.26 -1.81 11.29
C ARG A 386 8.22 -1.90 12.47
N THR A 387 7.83 -2.67 13.46
CA THR A 387 8.68 -2.98 14.60
C THR A 387 9.59 -4.16 14.28
N MET A 388 10.80 -4.13 14.83
CA MET A 388 11.70 -5.27 14.87
C MET A 388 12.69 -5.09 16.00
N ARG A 389 13.38 -6.15 16.38
CA ARG A 389 14.39 -6.10 17.44
C ARG A 389 15.53 -5.13 17.07
N GLY A 390 15.79 -4.16 17.94
CA GLY A 390 16.83 -3.14 17.74
C GLY A 390 16.39 -1.94 16.90
N LYS A 391 15.09 -1.84 16.57
CA LYS A 391 14.51 -0.66 15.92
C LYS A 391 13.60 0.06 16.90
N ASP A 392 14.13 1.12 17.51
CA ASP A 392 13.45 1.88 18.57
C ASP A 392 12.82 3.19 18.05
N SER A 393 13.17 3.59 16.83
CA SER A 393 12.70 4.83 16.23
C SER A 393 12.63 4.73 14.70
N THR A 394 12.06 5.77 14.10
CA THR A 394 12.06 6.05 12.66
C THR A 394 12.45 7.49 12.43
N PHE A 395 12.87 7.83 11.21
CA PHE A 395 13.20 9.21 10.85
C PHE A 395 12.63 9.57 9.48
N VAL A 396 12.03 10.76 9.37
CA VAL A 396 11.55 11.31 8.10
C VAL A 396 12.15 12.69 7.88
N LEU A 397 12.79 12.88 6.72
CA LEU A 397 13.19 14.20 6.23
C LEU A 397 12.35 14.54 4.99
N ASP A 398 11.51 15.55 5.10
CA ASP A 398 10.59 15.97 4.05
C ASP A 398 11.05 17.29 3.41
N PHE A 399 11.26 17.27 2.09
CA PHE A 399 11.71 18.42 1.30
C PHE A 399 10.55 19.28 0.77
N VAL A 400 9.30 18.77 0.82
CA VAL A 400 8.17 19.35 0.07
C VAL A 400 7.00 19.73 0.96
N ASN A 401 6.66 18.91 1.95
CA ASN A 401 5.45 19.07 2.74
C ASN A 401 5.71 19.85 4.04
N SER A 402 4.67 20.48 4.57
CA SER A 402 4.71 21.06 5.91
C SER A 402 4.35 20.00 6.97
N ALA A 403 4.84 20.20 8.20
CA ALA A 403 4.49 19.30 9.30
C ALA A 403 2.98 19.34 9.59
N GLU A 404 2.36 20.51 9.47
CA GLU A 404 0.94 20.73 9.69
C GLU A 404 0.07 19.99 8.66
N ASP A 405 0.45 19.98 7.37
CA ASP A 405 -0.26 19.25 6.32
C ASP A 405 -0.23 17.74 6.56
N ILE A 406 0.92 17.23 6.99
CA ILE A 406 1.11 15.80 7.30
C ILE A 406 0.36 15.42 8.56
N GLN A 407 0.42 16.24 9.61
CA GLN A 407 -0.34 16.00 10.84
C GLN A 407 -1.84 15.93 10.56
N LYS A 408 -2.40 16.90 9.81
CA LYS A 408 -3.80 16.87 9.37
C LYS A 408 -4.16 15.63 8.55
N ALA A 409 -3.23 15.12 7.74
CA ALA A 409 -3.46 13.91 6.97
C ALA A 409 -3.54 12.65 7.87
N PHE A 410 -2.82 12.63 8.99
CA PHE A 410 -2.82 11.54 9.95
C PHE A 410 -3.97 11.60 10.97
N GLU A 411 -4.44 12.80 11.31
CA GLU A 411 -5.45 13.04 12.35
C GLU A 411 -6.69 12.12 12.26
N PRO A 412 -7.34 11.93 11.08
CA PRO A 412 -8.49 11.04 10.96
C PRO A 412 -8.19 9.56 11.27
N TYR A 413 -6.93 9.15 11.18
CA TYR A 413 -6.49 7.75 11.35
C TYR A 413 -5.76 7.51 12.67
N TYR A 414 -5.32 8.59 13.33
CA TYR A 414 -4.61 8.51 14.61
C TYR A 414 -5.58 8.36 15.79
N GLU A 415 -6.63 9.16 15.83
CA GLU A 415 -7.59 9.22 16.93
C GLU A 415 -8.96 8.59 16.62
N ALA A 416 -9.20 8.18 15.37
CA ALA A 416 -10.48 7.61 15.01
C ALA A 416 -10.81 6.49 15.98
N THR A 417 -11.62 6.80 17.03
CA THR A 417 -12.44 5.86 17.72
C THR A 417 -12.30 5.51 19.17
N VAL A 418 -11.67 6.22 20.00
CA VAL A 418 -11.77 5.86 21.41
C VAL A 418 -12.87 6.65 22.15
N LEU A 419 -13.44 7.69 21.56
CA LEU A 419 -14.32 8.62 22.29
C LEU A 419 -15.83 8.41 22.14
N GLU A 420 -16.32 7.50 21.27
CA GLU A 420 -17.76 7.31 21.09
C GLU A 420 -18.33 5.96 21.57
N GLN A 421 -17.48 5.07 22.04
CA GLN A 421 -17.95 3.87 22.78
C GLN A 421 -17.35 3.86 24.19
N ALA A 422 -17.82 4.75 25.03
CA ALA A 422 -17.90 4.41 26.45
C ALA A 422 -18.79 3.16 26.51
N THR A 423 -18.18 2.01 26.65
CA THR A 423 -18.85 0.73 26.87
C THR A 423 -19.83 0.95 27.99
N ASP A 424 -21.11 0.69 27.75
CA ASP A 424 -22.11 0.64 28.80
C ASP A 424 -21.59 -0.34 29.87
N PRO A 425 -21.32 0.13 31.10
CA PRO A 425 -20.77 -0.73 32.15
C PRO A 425 -21.72 -1.88 32.56
N ASN A 426 -22.91 -1.98 31.94
CA ASN A 426 -23.90 -3.01 32.22
C ASN A 426 -23.93 -4.16 31.16
N VAL A 427 -22.97 -4.18 30.22
CA VAL A 427 -22.79 -5.28 29.28
C VAL A 427 -21.54 -6.09 29.66
N LEU A 428 -21.59 -6.72 30.80
CA LEU A 428 -20.71 -7.82 31.23
C LEU A 428 -21.59 -8.96 31.70
#